data_b422e1ea8ead6d4fe4e88e08c03ce154
#
_entry.id   b422e1ea8ead6d4fe4e88e08c03ce154
#
_cell.length_a   1.000
_cell.length_b   1.000
_cell.length_c   1.000
_cell.angle_alpha   90.00
_cell.angle_beta   90.00
_cell.angle_gamma   90.00
#
_symmetry.space_group_name_H-M   'P 1'
#
loop_
_entity.id
_entity.type
_entity.pdbx_description
1 polymer ?
#
loop_
_entity_poly.entity_id
_entity_poly.type
_entity_poly.pdbx_seq_one_letter_code
_entity_poly.pdbx_strand_id
1 'polypeptide(L)'
;MFSASLKGNTTELVDDEAKDIWSKQYPILSTQAGCDKLHTRIYITTALGDPHSVIEIVEVLKAAKEQDTVEFILSTPGGDAYTAMFILDAILTCQASIHGRVVGDVASAGTMLLMAMDTIEVSTWGSIMIHAWSGSNGVLKANEHKARYKFDLPHFESFFRDVYDTFLSSDEIESVLAGTDIFMARDEILQRWESVMAARKAQTLEYLKEEEKRLAKEEFEKAQEVIDKWSGDSTEEHD
;
A
#
# COMPACT_ATOMS: atom_id res chain seq x y z
N MET A 1 -12.50 -5.33 -34.39
CA MET A 1 -11.36 -6.12 -34.94
C MET A 1 -10.16 -5.77 -34.10
N PHE A 2 -9.88 -6.55 -33.07
CA PHE A 2 -8.73 -6.34 -32.20
C PHE A 2 -7.64 -7.33 -32.63
N SER A 3 -6.61 -6.82 -33.31
CA SER A 3 -5.38 -7.56 -33.56
C SER A 3 -4.29 -7.02 -32.64
N ALA A 4 -4.13 -7.62 -31.47
CA ALA A 4 -2.96 -7.40 -30.64
C ALA A 4 -1.92 -8.46 -30.98
N SER A 5 -0.82 -8.02 -31.58
CA SER A 5 0.36 -8.86 -31.83
C SER A 5 1.07 -9.08 -30.49
N LEU A 6 0.90 -10.24 -29.89
CA LEU A 6 1.72 -10.72 -28.78
C LEU A 6 3.11 -11.04 -29.30
N LYS A 7 4.04 -10.11 -29.16
CA LYS A 7 5.49 -10.38 -29.20
C LYS A 7 6.04 -10.15 -27.81
N GLY A 8 6.17 -11.23 -27.05
CA GLY A 8 6.86 -11.25 -25.77
C GLY A 8 7.50 -12.62 -25.59
N ASN A 9 8.77 -12.65 -25.23
CA ASN A 9 9.52 -13.87 -24.91
C ASN A 9 8.73 -14.67 -23.86
N THR A 10 8.12 -15.77 -24.30
CA THR A 10 7.63 -16.81 -23.41
C THR A 10 8.85 -17.54 -22.85
N THR A 11 9.23 -17.24 -21.62
CA THR A 11 10.03 -18.18 -20.84
C THR A 11 9.16 -19.41 -20.67
N GLU A 12 9.58 -20.55 -21.22
CA GLU A 12 8.92 -21.83 -20.99
C GLU A 12 9.01 -22.15 -19.48
N LEU A 13 7.92 -21.91 -18.77
CA LEU A 13 7.73 -22.47 -17.42
C LEU A 13 7.57 -23.98 -17.60
N VAL A 14 8.33 -24.76 -16.84
CA VAL A 14 8.19 -26.20 -16.82
C VAL A 14 6.77 -26.55 -16.40
N ASP A 15 6.05 -27.33 -17.19
CA ASP A 15 4.57 -27.52 -17.16
C ASP A 15 3.97 -27.89 -15.78
N ASP A 16 4.72 -28.54 -14.90
CA ASP A 16 4.23 -28.96 -13.59
C ASP A 16 4.30 -27.84 -12.53
N GLU A 17 5.33 -26.98 -12.54
CA GLU A 17 5.40 -25.81 -11.65
C GLU A 17 4.35 -24.77 -12.01
N ALA A 18 4.05 -24.59 -13.30
CA ALA A 18 3.03 -23.66 -13.76
C ALA A 18 1.64 -24.07 -13.27
N LYS A 19 1.29 -25.34 -13.26
CA LYS A 19 -0.02 -25.82 -12.78
C LYS A 19 -0.21 -25.57 -11.28
N ASP A 20 0.84 -25.68 -10.48
CA ASP A 20 0.78 -25.46 -9.04
C ASP A 20 0.57 -23.97 -8.69
N ILE A 21 1.23 -23.06 -9.41
CA ILE A 21 1.07 -21.62 -9.21
C ILE A 21 -0.39 -21.16 -9.44
N TRP A 22 -1.02 -21.60 -10.55
CA TRP A 22 -2.39 -21.22 -10.89
C TRP A 22 -3.46 -21.90 -10.06
N SER A 23 -3.11 -22.91 -9.27
CA SER A 23 -4.02 -23.52 -8.30
C SER A 23 -4.14 -22.71 -6.99
N LYS A 24 -3.22 -21.78 -6.73
CA LYS A 24 -3.22 -20.92 -5.54
C LYS A 24 -4.32 -19.86 -5.63
N GLN A 25 -4.86 -19.49 -4.48
CA GLN A 25 -5.85 -18.41 -4.37
C GLN A 25 -5.30 -17.06 -4.87
N TYR A 26 -4.03 -16.79 -4.57
CA TYR A 26 -3.31 -15.60 -5.01
C TYR A 26 -2.00 -16.03 -5.70
N PRO A 27 -2.02 -16.24 -7.02
CA PRO A 27 -0.82 -16.59 -7.75
C PRO A 27 0.26 -15.52 -7.66
N ILE A 28 1.50 -15.95 -7.44
CA ILE A 28 2.69 -15.09 -7.39
C ILE A 28 3.70 -15.58 -8.43
N LEU A 29 4.17 -14.70 -9.28
CA LEU A 29 5.11 -14.97 -10.35
C LEU A 29 6.29 -14.01 -10.25
N SER A 30 7.49 -14.54 -10.02
CA SER A 30 8.72 -13.75 -10.04
C SER A 30 9.54 -14.04 -11.28
N THR A 31 10.02 -13.00 -11.93
CA THR A 31 10.88 -13.09 -13.11
C THR A 31 12.12 -12.23 -12.93
N GLN A 32 13.26 -12.72 -13.44
CA GLN A 32 14.51 -11.94 -13.44
C GLN A 32 14.37 -10.77 -14.41
N ALA A 33 14.55 -9.54 -13.95
CA ALA A 33 14.44 -8.32 -14.74
C ALA A 33 15.82 -7.67 -15.02
N GLY A 34 16.89 -8.46 -15.06
CA GLY A 34 18.29 -8.03 -15.23
C GLY A 34 19.19 -8.69 -14.18
N CYS A 35 20.44 -8.23 -14.07
CA CYS A 35 21.33 -8.70 -13.01
C CYS A 35 20.80 -8.17 -11.67
N ASP A 36 20.48 -9.07 -10.75
CA ASP A 36 20.08 -8.79 -9.36
C ASP A 36 18.77 -8.01 -9.17
N LYS A 37 17.88 -7.94 -10.17
CA LYS A 37 16.56 -7.33 -10.06
C LYS A 37 15.47 -8.37 -10.28
N LEU A 38 14.48 -8.41 -9.39
CA LEU A 38 13.28 -9.22 -9.55
C LEU A 38 12.10 -8.33 -9.93
N HIS A 39 11.27 -8.84 -10.83
CA HIS A 39 9.93 -8.33 -11.07
C HIS A 39 8.94 -9.40 -10.63
N THR A 40 8.20 -9.10 -9.56
CA THR A 40 7.22 -10.03 -8.97
C THR A 40 5.82 -9.53 -9.25
N ARG A 41 4.98 -10.39 -9.82
CA ARG A 41 3.54 -10.13 -10.02
C ARG A 41 2.72 -10.94 -9.04
N ILE A 42 1.82 -10.24 -8.34
CA ILE A 42 0.88 -10.80 -7.37
C ILE A 42 -0.53 -10.60 -7.91
N TYR A 43 -1.26 -11.70 -8.11
CA TYR A 43 -2.61 -11.66 -8.65
C TYR A 43 -3.65 -11.74 -7.53
N ILE A 44 -4.40 -10.66 -7.32
CA ILE A 44 -5.56 -10.63 -6.42
C ILE A 44 -6.81 -10.52 -7.29
N THR A 45 -7.32 -11.70 -7.70
CA THR A 45 -8.44 -11.83 -8.63
C THR A 45 -9.66 -12.52 -8.00
N THR A 46 -9.60 -12.75 -6.69
CA THR A 46 -10.68 -13.32 -5.88
C THR A 46 -10.94 -12.45 -4.65
N ALA A 47 -11.93 -12.81 -3.84
CA ALA A 47 -12.15 -12.13 -2.55
C ALA A 47 -10.94 -12.33 -1.62
N LEU A 48 -10.64 -11.30 -0.83
CA LEU A 48 -9.67 -11.40 0.26
C LEU A 48 -10.24 -12.32 1.35
N GLY A 49 -9.57 -13.44 1.55
CA GLY A 49 -9.89 -14.43 2.59
C GLY A 49 -9.41 -14.01 3.97
N ASP A 50 -9.16 -14.97 4.85
CA ASP A 50 -8.56 -14.71 6.15
C ASP A 50 -7.06 -14.37 6.03
N PRO A 51 -6.43 -13.76 7.07
CA PRO A 51 -5.02 -13.34 7.03
C PRO A 51 -4.03 -14.47 6.73
N HIS A 52 -4.35 -15.72 7.06
CA HIS A 52 -3.49 -16.87 6.76
C HIS A 52 -3.33 -17.09 5.25
N SER A 53 -4.36 -16.78 4.46
CA SER A 53 -4.36 -16.95 3.01
C SER A 53 -3.37 -16.05 2.26
N VAL A 54 -2.86 -14.98 2.89
CA VAL A 54 -1.99 -13.97 2.28
C VAL A 54 -0.57 -13.94 2.86
N ILE A 55 -0.21 -14.90 3.71
CA ILE A 55 1.14 -14.96 4.31
C ILE A 55 2.23 -14.97 3.24
N GLU A 56 2.04 -15.71 2.15
CA GLU A 56 3.01 -15.77 1.05
C GLU A 56 3.22 -14.38 0.40
N ILE A 57 2.14 -13.59 0.24
CA ILE A 57 2.22 -12.20 -0.25
C ILE A 57 3.08 -11.36 0.70
N VAL A 58 2.79 -11.43 2.00
CA VAL A 58 3.50 -10.67 3.03
C VAL A 58 4.99 -11.02 3.07
N GLU A 59 5.33 -12.31 2.99
CA GLU A 59 6.75 -12.75 2.99
C GLU A 59 7.49 -12.32 1.72
N VAL A 60 6.82 -12.33 0.56
CA VAL A 60 7.39 -11.81 -0.69
C VAL A 60 7.67 -10.31 -0.59
N LEU A 61 6.74 -9.52 -0.04
CA LEU A 61 6.92 -8.08 0.16
C LEU A 61 8.07 -7.77 1.13
N LYS A 62 8.17 -8.51 2.23
CA LYS A 62 9.26 -8.37 3.20
C LYS A 62 10.63 -8.75 2.64
N ALA A 63 10.68 -9.71 1.71
CA ALA A 63 11.92 -10.17 1.10
C ALA A 63 12.38 -9.29 -0.07
N ALA A 64 11.49 -8.47 -0.65
CA ALA A 64 11.78 -7.61 -1.78
C ALA A 64 12.75 -6.48 -1.41
N LYS A 65 13.69 -6.18 -2.31
CA LYS A 65 14.76 -5.21 -2.12
C LYS A 65 14.46 -3.92 -2.88
N GLU A 66 15.16 -2.85 -2.55
CA GLU A 66 15.02 -1.52 -3.18
C GLU A 66 15.08 -1.54 -4.73
N GLN A 67 15.91 -2.42 -5.30
CA GLN A 67 16.03 -2.55 -6.75
C GLN A 67 14.92 -3.37 -7.41
N ASP A 68 14.11 -4.09 -6.63
CA ASP A 68 13.03 -4.95 -7.13
C ASP A 68 11.77 -4.15 -7.45
N THR A 69 10.87 -4.78 -8.19
CA THR A 69 9.55 -4.22 -8.48
C THR A 69 8.48 -5.27 -8.19
N VAL A 70 7.44 -4.86 -7.48
CA VAL A 70 6.27 -5.72 -7.23
C VAL A 70 5.06 -5.10 -7.92
N GLU A 71 4.39 -5.86 -8.77
CA GLU A 71 3.17 -5.46 -9.47
C GLU A 71 1.98 -6.26 -8.93
N PHE A 72 0.98 -5.56 -8.41
CA PHE A 72 -0.30 -6.15 -8.03
C PHE A 72 -1.28 -6.07 -9.20
N ILE A 73 -1.76 -7.23 -9.67
CA ILE A 73 -2.81 -7.32 -10.68
C ILE A 73 -4.14 -7.49 -9.96
N LEU A 74 -4.97 -6.44 -10.01
CA LEU A 74 -6.17 -6.33 -9.19
C LEU A 74 -7.46 -6.47 -10.01
N SER A 75 -8.32 -7.40 -9.61
CA SER A 75 -9.71 -7.55 -10.02
C SER A 75 -10.45 -8.32 -8.91
N THR A 76 -10.91 -7.64 -7.87
CA THR A 76 -11.39 -8.28 -6.64
C THR A 76 -12.63 -7.56 -6.08
N PRO A 77 -13.60 -8.31 -5.56
CA PRO A 77 -14.73 -7.71 -4.83
C PRO A 77 -14.34 -7.16 -3.45
N GLY A 78 -13.06 -7.25 -3.05
CA GLY A 78 -12.64 -6.98 -1.68
C GLY A 78 -12.76 -8.21 -0.80
N GLY A 79 -13.16 -8.05 0.45
CA GLY A 79 -13.31 -9.14 1.41
C GLY A 79 -12.90 -8.76 2.82
N ASP A 80 -12.15 -9.61 3.52
CA ASP A 80 -11.77 -9.39 4.90
C ASP A 80 -10.87 -8.16 5.07
N ALA A 81 -11.33 -7.20 5.87
CA ALA A 81 -10.64 -5.93 6.09
C ALA A 81 -9.33 -6.08 6.87
N TYR A 82 -9.25 -7.02 7.82
CA TYR A 82 -8.02 -7.28 8.56
C TYR A 82 -6.95 -7.91 7.67
N THR A 83 -7.37 -8.74 6.71
CA THR A 83 -6.49 -9.26 5.66
C THR A 83 -5.94 -8.16 4.77
N ALA A 84 -6.81 -7.19 4.38
CA ALA A 84 -6.34 -6.03 3.64
C ALA A 84 -5.35 -5.18 4.45
N MET A 85 -5.62 -4.93 5.74
CA MET A 85 -4.71 -4.23 6.64
C MET A 85 -3.36 -4.95 6.77
N PHE A 86 -3.35 -6.29 6.81
CA PHE A 86 -2.13 -7.08 6.92
C PHE A 86 -1.25 -6.98 5.66
N ILE A 87 -1.86 -7.00 4.46
CA ILE A 87 -1.13 -6.76 3.21
C ILE A 87 -0.66 -5.30 3.14
N LEU A 88 -1.52 -4.34 3.54
CA LEU A 88 -1.24 -2.91 3.51
C LEU A 88 -0.02 -2.57 4.37
N ASP A 89 0.08 -3.12 5.60
CA ASP A 89 1.26 -2.96 6.46
C ASP A 89 2.54 -3.47 5.78
N ALA A 90 2.45 -4.61 5.09
CA ALA A 90 3.58 -5.16 4.33
C ALA A 90 3.95 -4.29 3.12
N ILE A 91 2.99 -3.69 2.43
CA ILE A 91 3.24 -2.74 1.33
C ILE A 91 3.95 -1.50 1.85
N LEU A 92 3.46 -0.89 2.93
CA LEU A 92 4.01 0.34 3.51
C LEU A 92 5.43 0.18 4.05
N THR A 93 5.83 -1.05 4.40
CA THR A 93 7.17 -1.37 4.90
C THR A 93 8.09 -2.00 3.86
N CYS A 94 7.59 -2.27 2.64
CA CYS A 94 8.35 -2.85 1.55
C CYS A 94 9.38 -1.86 1.00
N GLN A 95 10.59 -2.37 0.70
CA GLN A 95 11.67 -1.54 0.12
C GLN A 95 11.57 -1.42 -1.40
N ALA A 96 10.89 -2.37 -2.07
CA ALA A 96 10.72 -2.38 -3.51
C ALA A 96 9.66 -1.36 -3.95
N SER A 97 9.74 -0.93 -5.22
CA SER A 97 8.67 -0.13 -5.83
C SER A 97 7.43 -1.00 -6.05
N ILE A 98 6.29 -0.53 -5.55
CA ILE A 98 5.00 -1.23 -5.63
C ILE A 98 4.10 -0.59 -6.70
N HIS A 99 3.65 -1.41 -7.63
CA HIS A 99 2.83 -1.00 -8.76
C HIS A 99 1.45 -1.67 -8.71
N GLY A 100 0.39 -0.90 -8.83
CA GLY A 100 -0.98 -1.43 -8.86
C GLY A 100 -1.56 -1.39 -10.28
N ARG A 101 -2.11 -2.50 -10.76
CA ARG A 101 -2.79 -2.58 -12.04
C ARG A 101 -4.22 -3.04 -11.88
N VAL A 102 -5.16 -2.13 -12.11
CA VAL A 102 -6.60 -2.40 -12.11
C VAL A 102 -6.99 -2.97 -13.47
N VAL A 103 -7.30 -4.28 -13.54
CA VAL A 103 -7.64 -4.97 -14.79
C VAL A 103 -9.13 -5.27 -14.95
N GLY A 104 -9.91 -5.12 -13.88
CA GLY A 104 -11.36 -5.29 -13.84
C GLY A 104 -11.95 -4.39 -12.77
N ASP A 105 -12.94 -4.90 -12.05
CA ASP A 105 -13.51 -4.20 -10.90
C ASP A 105 -12.67 -4.47 -9.64
N VAL A 106 -12.34 -3.40 -8.90
CA VAL A 106 -11.66 -3.48 -7.60
C VAL A 106 -12.54 -2.80 -6.57
N ALA A 107 -13.10 -3.57 -5.65
CA ALA A 107 -14.09 -3.08 -4.72
C ALA A 107 -13.66 -3.21 -3.24
N SER A 108 -14.29 -2.37 -2.39
CA SER A 108 -14.22 -2.52 -0.93
C SER A 108 -12.77 -2.60 -0.41
N ALA A 109 -12.43 -3.60 0.41
CA ALA A 109 -11.08 -3.81 0.93
C ALA A 109 -9.98 -3.90 -0.14
N GLY A 110 -10.32 -4.25 -1.39
CA GLY A 110 -9.39 -4.22 -2.52
C GLY A 110 -8.90 -2.82 -2.88
N THR A 111 -9.75 -1.80 -2.72
CA THR A 111 -9.37 -0.41 -2.99
C THR A 111 -8.41 0.15 -1.94
N MET A 112 -8.44 -0.36 -0.72
CA MET A 112 -7.49 0.02 0.33
C MET A 112 -6.05 -0.34 -0.08
N LEU A 113 -5.86 -1.52 -0.68
CA LEU A 113 -4.55 -1.93 -1.21
C LEU A 113 -4.07 -0.99 -2.32
N LEU A 114 -4.99 -0.58 -3.22
CA LEU A 114 -4.67 0.33 -4.31
C LEU A 114 -4.16 1.67 -3.78
N MET A 115 -4.75 2.17 -2.68
CA MET A 115 -4.32 3.44 -2.05
C MET A 115 -2.90 3.39 -1.47
N ALA A 116 -2.33 2.23 -1.21
CA ALA A 116 -0.96 2.10 -0.69
C ALA A 116 0.11 1.94 -1.79
N MET A 117 -0.27 1.79 -3.06
CA MET A 117 0.67 1.61 -4.17
C MET A 117 1.46 2.89 -4.47
N ASP A 118 2.69 2.76 -4.95
CA ASP A 118 3.49 3.92 -5.39
C ASP A 118 2.97 4.51 -6.69
N THR A 119 2.54 3.64 -7.61
CA THR A 119 1.97 4.03 -8.89
C THR A 119 0.84 3.09 -9.28
N ILE A 120 -0.09 3.57 -10.12
CA ILE A 120 -1.19 2.75 -10.63
C ILE A 120 -1.34 2.84 -12.15
N GLU A 121 -1.81 1.75 -12.73
CA GLU A 121 -2.36 1.67 -14.08
C GLU A 121 -3.81 1.17 -14.01
N VAL A 122 -4.70 1.78 -14.79
CA VAL A 122 -6.09 1.35 -14.86
C VAL A 122 -6.40 0.95 -16.30
N SER A 123 -6.86 -0.28 -16.51
CA SER A 123 -7.27 -0.76 -17.83
C SER A 123 -8.48 0.02 -18.35
N THR A 124 -8.76 -0.07 -19.64
CA THR A 124 -9.88 0.65 -20.29
C THR A 124 -11.24 0.40 -19.61
N TRP A 125 -11.45 -0.79 -19.07
CA TRP A 125 -12.68 -1.20 -18.41
C TRP A 125 -12.52 -1.35 -16.90
N GLY A 126 -11.40 -0.86 -16.35
CA GLY A 126 -11.14 -0.87 -14.93
C GLY A 126 -12.08 0.09 -14.20
N SER A 127 -12.57 -0.36 -13.04
CA SER A 127 -13.44 0.41 -12.15
C SER A 127 -13.07 0.14 -10.69
N ILE A 128 -13.49 1.04 -9.82
CA ILE A 128 -13.40 0.82 -8.38
C ILE A 128 -14.74 1.10 -7.70
N MET A 129 -14.96 0.45 -6.56
CA MET A 129 -16.09 0.74 -5.68
C MET A 129 -15.62 0.88 -4.24
N ILE A 130 -15.93 2.01 -3.64
CA ILE A 130 -15.57 2.36 -2.26
C ILE A 130 -16.86 2.45 -1.43
N HIS A 131 -16.90 1.75 -0.31
CA HIS A 131 -18.00 1.79 0.66
C HIS A 131 -17.48 1.71 2.10
N ALA A 132 -18.33 2.08 3.06
CA ALA A 132 -18.02 1.96 4.47
C ALA A 132 -17.84 0.49 4.87
N TRP A 133 -17.11 0.28 5.96
CA TRP A 133 -16.95 -1.07 6.52
C TRP A 133 -18.30 -1.72 6.74
N SER A 134 -18.45 -2.94 6.25
CA SER A 134 -19.59 -3.81 6.49
C SER A 134 -19.09 -5.17 6.96
N GLY A 135 -19.69 -5.70 8.00
CA GLY A 135 -19.27 -7.00 8.52
C GLY A 135 -20.24 -7.54 9.56
N SER A 136 -20.08 -8.82 9.87
CA SER A 136 -20.77 -9.47 10.96
C SER A 136 -19.75 -10.09 11.92
N ASN A 137 -20.00 -9.91 13.20
CA ASN A 137 -19.13 -10.46 14.25
C ASN A 137 -19.48 -11.94 14.58
N GLY A 138 -20.15 -12.64 13.68
CA GLY A 138 -20.55 -14.02 13.90
C GLY A 138 -21.55 -14.17 15.05
N VAL A 139 -21.54 -15.32 15.71
CA VAL A 139 -22.43 -15.62 16.85
C VAL A 139 -21.74 -15.22 18.15
N LEU A 140 -22.17 -14.11 18.73
CA LEU A 140 -21.70 -13.57 20.00
C LEU A 140 -22.87 -13.34 20.96
N LYS A 141 -22.60 -13.20 22.25
CA LYS A 141 -23.60 -12.73 23.21
C LYS A 141 -23.93 -11.24 22.97
N ALA A 142 -25.12 -10.80 23.36
CA ALA A 142 -25.58 -9.43 23.10
C ALA A 142 -24.64 -8.33 23.65
N ASN A 143 -24.05 -8.55 24.82
CA ASN A 143 -23.07 -7.64 25.44
C ASN A 143 -21.72 -7.65 24.68
N GLU A 144 -21.32 -8.79 24.15
CA GLU A 144 -20.11 -8.93 23.31
C GLU A 144 -20.28 -8.21 21.99
N HIS A 145 -21.44 -8.38 21.32
CA HIS A 145 -21.77 -7.62 20.11
C HIS A 145 -21.69 -6.11 20.33
N LYS A 146 -22.28 -5.62 21.43
CA LYS A 146 -22.26 -4.20 21.78
C LYS A 146 -20.83 -3.71 22.05
N ALA A 147 -20.03 -4.47 22.77
CA ALA A 147 -18.65 -4.12 23.09
C ALA A 147 -17.78 -4.10 21.81
N ARG A 148 -17.93 -5.12 20.96
CA ARG A 148 -17.20 -5.24 19.71
C ARG A 148 -17.55 -4.11 18.74
N TYR A 149 -18.83 -3.85 18.52
CA TYR A 149 -19.29 -2.76 17.66
C TYR A 149 -18.80 -1.39 18.15
N LYS A 150 -18.82 -1.14 19.46
CA LYS A 150 -18.30 0.10 20.05
C LYS A 150 -16.80 0.31 19.80
N PHE A 151 -16.05 -0.77 19.68
CA PHE A 151 -14.63 -0.74 19.33
C PHE A 151 -14.41 -0.63 17.82
N ASP A 152 -15.05 -1.52 17.04
CA ASP A 152 -14.80 -1.66 15.60
C ASP A 152 -15.20 -0.41 14.81
N LEU A 153 -16.36 0.20 15.11
CA LEU A 153 -16.86 1.30 14.31
C LEU A 153 -15.90 2.49 14.28
N PRO A 154 -15.48 3.10 15.41
CA PRO A 154 -14.54 4.23 15.37
C PRO A 154 -13.15 3.83 14.84
N HIS A 155 -12.75 2.57 15.05
CA HIS A 155 -11.48 2.06 14.54
C HIS A 155 -11.48 2.01 13.01
N PHE A 156 -12.51 1.43 12.39
CA PHE A 156 -12.64 1.38 10.95
C PHE A 156 -12.93 2.74 10.31
N GLU A 157 -13.66 3.62 10.97
CA GLU A 157 -13.86 5.00 10.51
C GLU A 157 -12.54 5.78 10.47
N SER A 158 -11.72 5.69 11.52
CA SER A 158 -10.39 6.31 11.54
C SER A 158 -9.49 5.76 10.43
N PHE A 159 -9.41 4.43 10.33
CA PHE A 159 -8.64 3.77 9.29
C PHE A 159 -9.12 4.16 7.87
N PHE A 160 -10.42 4.23 7.64
CA PHE A 160 -10.99 4.66 6.36
C PHE A 160 -10.56 6.08 6.01
N ARG A 161 -10.63 7.02 6.98
CA ARG A 161 -10.18 8.40 6.78
C ARG A 161 -8.71 8.46 6.39
N ASP A 162 -7.86 7.75 7.13
CA ASP A 162 -6.40 7.71 6.88
C ASP A 162 -6.06 7.16 5.48
N VAL A 163 -6.77 6.10 5.06
CA VAL A 163 -6.52 5.45 3.75
C VAL A 163 -6.95 6.33 2.57
N TYR A 164 -8.08 7.06 2.70
CA TYR A 164 -8.66 7.78 1.57
C TYR A 164 -8.50 9.31 1.62
N ASP A 165 -7.81 9.86 2.63
CA ASP A 165 -7.67 11.31 2.89
C ASP A 165 -7.28 12.14 1.66
N THR A 166 -6.39 11.64 0.82
CA THR A 166 -5.93 12.37 -0.37
C THR A 166 -6.65 11.99 -1.67
N PHE A 167 -7.43 10.90 -1.65
CA PHE A 167 -8.14 10.36 -2.81
C PHE A 167 -9.60 10.80 -2.87
N LEU A 168 -10.25 10.89 -1.71
CA LEU A 168 -11.62 11.39 -1.54
C LEU A 168 -11.60 12.78 -0.89
N SER A 169 -12.57 13.60 -1.22
CA SER A 169 -12.82 14.83 -0.45
C SER A 169 -13.41 14.52 0.93
N SER A 170 -13.29 15.45 1.87
CA SER A 170 -13.88 15.28 3.21
C SER A 170 -15.39 15.02 3.15
N ASP A 171 -16.13 15.69 2.25
CA ASP A 171 -17.57 15.49 2.09
C ASP A 171 -17.90 14.10 1.54
N GLU A 172 -17.07 13.56 0.64
CA GLU A 172 -17.22 12.20 0.12
C GLU A 172 -16.92 11.17 1.21
N ILE A 173 -15.88 11.38 2.02
CA ILE A 173 -15.57 10.51 3.17
C ILE A 173 -16.77 10.45 4.12
N GLU A 174 -17.33 11.61 4.51
CA GLU A 174 -18.50 11.64 5.38
C GLU A 174 -19.73 10.96 4.74
N SER A 175 -19.92 11.16 3.44
CA SER A 175 -21.01 10.51 2.69
C SER A 175 -20.87 8.99 2.67
N VAL A 176 -19.65 8.49 2.44
CA VAL A 176 -19.39 7.03 2.47
C VAL A 176 -19.60 6.47 3.86
N LEU A 177 -19.09 7.12 4.90
CA LEU A 177 -19.28 6.69 6.30
C LEU A 177 -20.76 6.74 6.71
N ALA A 178 -21.56 7.61 6.09
CA ALA A 178 -23.03 7.64 6.25
C ALA A 178 -23.78 6.58 5.43
N GLY A 179 -23.07 5.76 4.62
CA GLY A 179 -23.63 4.62 3.88
C GLY A 179 -23.82 4.81 2.37
N THR A 180 -23.17 5.82 1.77
CA THR A 180 -23.17 6.00 0.31
C THR A 180 -22.02 5.22 -0.32
N ASP A 181 -22.30 4.44 -1.37
CA ASP A 181 -21.27 3.77 -2.16
C ASP A 181 -20.78 4.70 -3.28
N ILE A 182 -19.48 4.76 -3.50
CA ILE A 182 -18.87 5.53 -4.59
C ILE A 182 -18.32 4.57 -5.63
N PHE A 183 -18.73 4.75 -6.89
CA PHE A 183 -18.25 4.00 -8.05
C PHE A 183 -17.49 4.94 -8.98
N MET A 184 -16.30 4.54 -9.42
CA MET A 184 -15.47 5.33 -10.32
C MET A 184 -14.99 4.49 -11.49
N ALA A 185 -15.03 5.08 -12.69
CA ALA A 185 -14.41 4.54 -13.88
C ALA A 185 -12.98 5.05 -14.05
N ARG A 186 -12.24 4.45 -14.97
CA ARG A 186 -10.83 4.70 -15.25
C ARG A 186 -10.40 6.16 -15.21
N ASP A 187 -11.08 7.03 -15.95
CA ASP A 187 -10.61 8.42 -16.13
C ASP A 187 -10.71 9.22 -14.83
N GLU A 188 -11.76 8.99 -14.04
CA GLU A 188 -11.92 9.60 -12.72
C GLU A 188 -10.87 9.07 -11.73
N ILE A 189 -10.60 7.75 -11.72
CA ILE A 189 -9.58 7.15 -10.88
C ILE A 189 -8.22 7.79 -11.16
N LEU A 190 -7.83 7.90 -12.43
CA LEU A 190 -6.54 8.47 -12.84
C LEU A 190 -6.45 9.95 -12.49
N GLN A 191 -7.51 10.73 -12.70
CA GLN A 191 -7.54 12.14 -12.33
C GLN A 191 -7.34 12.35 -10.82
N ARG A 192 -8.01 11.56 -9.99
CA ARG A 192 -7.85 11.62 -8.53
C ARG A 192 -6.47 11.15 -8.09
N TRP A 193 -5.91 10.16 -8.77
CA TRP A 193 -4.56 9.66 -8.49
C TRP A 193 -3.48 10.72 -8.71
N GLU A 194 -3.62 11.60 -9.68
CA GLU A 194 -2.72 12.74 -9.85
C GLU A 194 -2.66 13.63 -8.60
N SER A 195 -3.78 13.84 -7.94
CA SER A 195 -3.85 14.60 -6.67
C SER A 195 -3.16 13.86 -5.53
N VAL A 196 -3.33 12.53 -5.43
CA VAL A 196 -2.62 11.69 -4.44
C VAL A 196 -1.11 11.80 -4.63
N MET A 197 -0.64 11.69 -5.87
CA MET A 197 0.79 11.79 -6.18
C MET A 197 1.36 13.17 -5.87
N ALA A 198 0.60 14.24 -6.14
CA ALA A 198 0.99 15.60 -5.80
C ALA A 198 1.10 15.80 -4.27
N ALA A 199 0.13 15.30 -3.51
CA ALA A 199 0.14 15.36 -2.05
C ALA A 199 1.33 14.58 -1.44
N ARG A 200 1.58 13.35 -1.89
CA ARG A 200 2.72 12.53 -1.44
C ARG A 200 4.06 13.21 -1.72
N LYS A 201 4.20 13.78 -2.91
CA LYS A 201 5.40 14.54 -3.27
C LYS A 201 5.61 15.74 -2.35
N ALA A 202 4.54 16.47 -2.01
CA ALA A 202 4.61 17.61 -1.10
C ALA A 202 5.04 17.17 0.32
N GLN A 203 4.46 16.10 0.84
CA GLN A 203 4.81 15.52 2.14
C GLN A 203 6.27 15.07 2.19
N THR A 204 6.74 14.39 1.15
CA THR A 204 8.15 13.96 1.05
C THR A 204 9.11 15.14 1.07
N LEU A 205 8.79 16.22 0.32
CA LEU A 205 9.61 17.43 0.30
C LEU A 205 9.61 18.15 1.66
N GLU A 206 8.50 18.17 2.37
CA GLU A 206 8.42 18.74 3.72
C GLU A 206 9.26 17.91 4.72
N TYR A 207 9.11 16.59 4.71
CA TYR A 207 9.91 15.68 5.52
C TYR A 207 11.42 15.87 5.29
N LEU A 208 11.87 15.92 4.03
CA LEU A 208 13.29 16.12 3.71
C LEU A 208 13.81 17.46 4.19
N LYS A 209 13.02 18.53 4.13
CA LYS A 209 13.40 19.85 4.68
C LYS A 209 13.52 19.84 6.21
N GLU A 210 12.64 19.14 6.89
CA GLU A 210 12.69 19.01 8.35
C GLU A 210 13.89 18.18 8.78
N GLU A 211 14.17 17.09 8.07
CA GLU A 211 15.32 16.23 8.31
C GLU A 211 16.65 16.98 8.08
N GLU A 212 16.75 17.76 7.00
CA GLU A 212 17.93 18.61 6.74
C GLU A 212 18.16 19.62 7.88
N LYS A 213 17.09 20.26 8.37
CA LYS A 213 17.18 21.17 9.52
C LYS A 213 17.62 20.45 10.80
N ARG A 214 17.12 19.24 11.03
CA ARG A 214 17.50 18.42 12.19
C ARG A 214 18.98 18.06 12.15
N LEU A 215 19.46 17.58 11.00
CA LEU A 215 20.87 17.21 10.80
C LEU A 215 21.79 18.42 10.95
N ALA A 216 21.44 19.56 10.36
CA ALA A 216 22.21 20.79 10.49
C ALA A 216 22.32 21.28 11.96
N LYS A 217 21.25 21.13 12.73
CA LYS A 217 21.24 21.45 14.16
C LYS A 217 22.14 20.49 14.95
N GLU A 218 22.06 19.19 14.69
CA GLU A 218 22.93 18.19 15.33
C GLU A 218 24.42 18.41 15.02
N GLU A 219 24.75 18.77 13.78
CA GLU A 219 26.14 19.12 13.39
C GLU A 219 26.62 20.39 14.10
N PHE A 220 25.76 21.41 14.19
CA PHE A 220 26.11 22.65 14.92
C PHE A 220 26.33 22.39 16.40
N GLU A 221 25.48 21.61 17.07
CA GLU A 221 25.63 21.24 18.49
C GLU A 221 26.95 20.49 18.74
N LYS A 222 27.29 19.51 17.87
CA LYS A 222 28.55 18.77 17.93
C LYS A 222 29.76 19.68 17.74
N ALA A 223 29.68 20.61 16.79
CA ALA A 223 30.75 21.58 16.56
C ALA A 223 30.94 22.50 17.78
N GLN A 224 29.84 22.95 18.40
CA GLN A 224 29.88 23.77 19.61
C GLN A 224 30.52 23.04 20.80
N GLU A 225 30.17 21.76 21.02
CA GLU A 225 30.79 20.93 22.06
C GLU A 225 32.29 20.79 21.88
N VAL A 226 32.77 20.68 20.64
CA VAL A 226 34.23 20.64 20.35
C VAL A 226 34.89 21.96 20.69
N ILE A 227 34.28 23.09 20.31
CA ILE A 227 34.82 24.44 20.61
C ILE A 227 34.88 24.68 22.13
N ASP A 228 33.81 24.31 22.83
CA ASP A 228 33.73 24.48 24.29
C ASP A 228 34.78 23.63 25.02
N LYS A 229 35.08 22.42 24.57
CA LYS A 229 36.17 21.59 25.07
C LYS A 229 37.53 22.25 24.84
N TRP A 230 37.79 22.79 23.67
CA TRP A 230 39.03 23.44 23.33
C TRP A 230 39.26 24.75 24.12
N SER A 231 38.19 25.51 24.37
CA SER A 231 38.25 26.75 25.16
C SER A 231 38.38 26.50 26.67
N GLY A 232 37.92 25.35 27.19
CA GLY A 232 38.05 24.97 28.60
C GLY A 232 39.47 24.48 28.99
N ASP A 233 40.17 23.85 28.04
CA ASP A 233 41.54 23.30 28.30
C ASP A 233 42.64 24.37 28.30
N SER A 234 42.36 25.60 27.88
CA SER A 234 43.31 26.71 27.83
C SER A 234 43.41 27.52 29.14
N THR A 235 42.70 27.14 30.20
CA THR A 235 42.69 27.87 31.49
C THR A 235 43.44 27.17 32.64
N GLU A 236 44.06 26.01 32.41
CA GLU A 236 44.77 25.25 33.47
C GLU A 236 46.33 25.28 33.41
N GLU A 237 46.94 26.07 32.56
CA GLU A 237 48.41 26.24 32.58
C GLU A 237 48.81 27.69 32.88
N HIS A 238 48.67 28.14 34.13
CA HIS A 238 49.46 29.22 34.75
C HIS A 238 49.17 29.32 36.25
N ASP A 239 49.77 28.45 37.01
CA ASP A 239 50.19 28.74 38.42
C ASP A 239 51.49 28.06 38.73
#